data_ace61af2a156f792a2443f6108a6c78c
#
_entry.id   ace61af2a156f792a2443f6108a6c78c
#
_cell.length_a   1.000
_cell.length_b   1.000
_cell.length_c   1.000
_cell.angle_alpha   90.00
_cell.angle_beta   90.00
_cell.angle_gamma   90.00
#
_symmetry.space_group_name_H-M   'P 1'
#
loop_
_entity.id
_entity.type
_entity.pdbx_description
1 polymer ?
#
loop_
_entity_poly.entity_id
_entity_poly.type
_entity_poly.pdbx_seq_one_letter_code
_entity_poly.pdbx_strand_id
1 'polypeptide(L)'
;MGLMLARRGQRVRLIERRPDPRTAPPVRGRSINLALAARGVVALEHAGLSSRIAPQMIAMPGRMLHDEHAALQFLPYGQNEREVIHAISRERLNRMLLEAAAEHPDIELGFNTRCIDVDPDAGTLQLRDEHSGSPRSESFEILLAADGAGSAVRAALVARALSRAEEQPLAHDYKELLIPAIERGAPATYVFEPHALHIWPRGGFMLIALPNTDCSFTATLFLPRQGDPGFDRLEHRGAVREFFQRQFADAAAVIPDLEEQFALHPQSQLGTVYCEGWQAAGRVLLLGDAAHAIVPFHGQGLNCGFEDCRVLDRLLVSHGQPAIALAEFERARRPNTDAIAAMALENYVEMRDGVRSALFAQRKRLAAELERAFPGRFIPRYSMVMFHPEIPYAEAQRRGAQQERLLDTLASCYGYDPLQPAALTYARALLDAAGL
;
A
#
# COMPACT_ATOMS: atom_id res chain seq x y z
N MET A 1 -8.08 -8.88 10.97
CA MET A 1 -8.24 -10.35 11.23
C MET A 1 -8.84 -10.61 12.60
N GLY A 2 -8.23 -10.13 13.71
CA GLY A 2 -8.74 -10.41 15.08
C GLY A 2 -10.22 -10.09 15.27
N LEU A 3 -10.69 -8.93 14.79
CA LEU A 3 -12.12 -8.58 14.83
C LEU A 3 -13.02 -9.55 14.04
N MET A 4 -12.57 -10.05 12.89
CA MET A 4 -13.33 -11.02 12.10
C MET A 4 -13.47 -12.35 12.85
N LEU A 5 -12.39 -12.81 13.46
CA LEU A 5 -12.40 -14.04 14.28
C LEU A 5 -13.26 -13.89 15.54
N ALA A 6 -13.12 -12.79 16.27
CA ALA A 6 -13.87 -12.54 17.48
C ALA A 6 -15.40 -12.45 17.23
N ARG A 7 -15.80 -11.83 16.12
CA ARG A 7 -17.22 -11.83 15.67
C ARG A 7 -17.79 -13.22 15.37
N ARG A 8 -16.93 -14.23 15.26
CA ARG A 8 -17.30 -15.65 15.13
C ARG A 8 -17.20 -16.42 16.44
N GLY A 9 -17.04 -15.71 17.56
CA GLY A 9 -16.91 -16.31 18.90
C GLY A 9 -15.53 -16.94 19.17
N GLN A 10 -14.51 -16.61 18.38
CA GLN A 10 -13.15 -17.05 18.66
C GLN A 10 -12.49 -16.11 19.65
N ARG A 11 -11.85 -16.66 20.69
CA ARG A 11 -11.00 -15.87 21.60
C ARG A 11 -9.69 -15.53 20.90
N VAL A 12 -9.36 -14.26 20.85
CA VAL A 12 -8.19 -13.73 20.13
C VAL A 12 -7.31 -12.97 21.10
N ARG A 13 -6.02 -13.25 21.08
CA ARG A 13 -5.01 -12.44 21.72
C ARG A 13 -4.13 -11.76 20.68
N LEU A 14 -4.06 -10.43 20.72
CA LEU A 14 -3.19 -9.61 19.89
C LEU A 14 -1.95 -9.24 20.70
N ILE A 15 -0.77 -9.54 20.15
CA ILE A 15 0.53 -9.26 20.78
C ILE A 15 1.27 -8.23 19.94
N GLU A 16 1.68 -7.12 20.55
CA GLU A 16 2.43 -6.03 19.91
C GLU A 16 3.67 -5.68 20.75
N ARG A 17 4.83 -5.56 20.10
CA ARG A 17 6.10 -5.22 20.75
C ARG A 17 6.18 -3.77 21.23
N ARG A 18 5.44 -2.88 20.59
CA ARG A 18 5.43 -1.44 20.92
C ARG A 18 4.45 -1.16 22.05
N PRO A 19 4.60 0.01 22.72
CA PRO A 19 3.59 0.47 23.66
C PRO A 19 2.25 0.73 22.96
N ASP A 20 1.19 0.78 23.76
CA ASP A 20 -0.16 1.06 23.26
C ASP A 20 -0.22 2.47 22.63
N PRO A 21 -0.47 2.59 21.32
CA PRO A 21 -0.50 3.87 20.64
C PRO A 21 -1.73 4.73 21.01
N ARG A 22 -2.69 4.19 21.76
CA ARG A 22 -3.83 4.94 22.28
C ARG A 22 -3.45 5.82 23.48
N THR A 23 -2.41 5.43 24.22
CA THR A 23 -1.91 6.11 25.41
C THR A 23 -0.52 6.72 25.24
N ALA A 24 0.26 6.20 24.28
CA ALA A 24 1.60 6.73 23.99
C ALA A 24 1.51 7.99 23.10
N PRO A 25 2.47 8.93 23.24
CA PRO A 25 2.55 10.08 22.35
C PRO A 25 2.83 9.62 20.91
N PRO A 26 2.29 10.34 19.89
CA PRO A 26 2.56 10.01 18.50
C PRO A 26 4.06 10.11 18.17
N VAL A 27 4.54 9.15 17.39
CA VAL A 27 5.95 9.14 16.94
C VAL A 27 6.03 10.01 15.68
N ARG A 28 6.62 11.21 15.81
CA ARG A 28 6.81 12.13 14.68
C ARG A 28 7.65 11.50 13.57
N GLY A 29 7.28 11.79 12.30
CA GLY A 29 8.03 11.38 11.11
C GLY A 29 7.91 9.89 10.74
N ARG A 30 6.88 9.18 11.25
CA ARG A 30 6.53 7.80 10.88
C ARG A 30 5.04 7.62 10.57
N SER A 31 4.38 8.69 10.18
CA SER A 31 2.95 8.68 9.89
C SER A 31 2.71 8.77 8.38
N ILE A 32 3.06 7.71 7.65
CA ILE A 32 2.69 7.60 6.23
C ILE A 32 1.16 7.64 6.13
N ASN A 33 0.64 8.50 5.26
CA ASN A 33 -0.74 8.37 4.82
C ASN A 33 -0.87 7.17 3.88
N LEU A 34 -1.97 6.48 4.05
CA LEU A 34 -2.30 5.29 3.30
C LEU A 34 -3.28 5.64 2.19
N ALA A 35 -3.08 5.05 1.02
CA ALA A 35 -4.05 5.06 -0.07
C ALA A 35 -4.95 3.83 0.07
N LEU A 36 -6.16 4.03 0.60
CA LEU A 36 -7.15 2.97 0.74
C LEU A 36 -7.92 2.83 -0.57
N ALA A 37 -7.80 1.68 -1.22
CA ALA A 37 -8.47 1.32 -2.46
C ALA A 37 -9.67 0.39 -2.19
N ALA A 38 -10.43 0.04 -3.23
CA ALA A 38 -11.65 -0.76 -3.10
C ALA A 38 -11.44 -2.07 -2.32
N ARG A 39 -10.30 -2.77 -2.51
CA ARG A 39 -9.99 -4.03 -1.79
C ARG A 39 -9.92 -3.84 -0.28
N GLY A 40 -9.27 -2.76 0.15
CA GLY A 40 -9.17 -2.42 1.57
C GLY A 40 -10.51 -1.98 2.15
N VAL A 41 -11.28 -1.18 1.41
CA VAL A 41 -12.65 -0.76 1.81
C VAL A 41 -13.55 -1.98 2.02
N VAL A 42 -13.61 -2.90 1.05
CA VAL A 42 -14.42 -4.13 1.14
C VAL A 42 -14.01 -5.02 2.32
N ALA A 43 -12.71 -5.08 2.64
CA ALA A 43 -12.25 -5.84 3.81
C ALA A 43 -12.66 -5.17 5.13
N LEU A 44 -12.65 -3.84 5.20
CA LEU A 44 -13.12 -3.08 6.37
C LEU A 44 -14.64 -3.18 6.53
N GLU A 45 -15.40 -3.18 5.44
CA GLU A 45 -16.84 -3.45 5.43
C GLU A 45 -17.13 -4.86 5.97
N HIS A 46 -16.40 -5.86 5.49
CA HIS A 46 -16.51 -7.23 5.97
C HIS A 46 -16.22 -7.35 7.48
N ALA A 47 -15.29 -6.55 7.99
CA ALA A 47 -15.01 -6.43 9.42
C ALA A 47 -16.05 -5.61 10.20
N GLY A 48 -17.03 -4.97 9.53
CA GLY A 48 -18.07 -4.14 10.15
C GLY A 48 -17.57 -2.77 10.63
N LEU A 49 -16.56 -2.20 9.96
CA LEU A 49 -15.90 -0.97 10.39
C LEU A 49 -16.20 0.25 9.52
N SER A 50 -17.04 0.11 8.47
CA SER A 50 -17.29 1.17 7.49
C SER A 50 -17.74 2.48 8.11
N SER A 51 -18.73 2.45 8.99
CA SER A 51 -19.29 3.66 9.64
C SER A 51 -18.27 4.37 10.53
N ARG A 52 -17.36 3.63 11.13
CA ARG A 52 -16.30 4.16 11.99
C ARG A 52 -15.18 4.83 11.17
N ILE A 53 -14.83 4.26 10.02
CA ILE A 53 -13.67 4.66 9.23
C ILE A 53 -14.01 5.69 8.16
N ALA A 54 -15.19 5.62 7.54
CA ALA A 54 -15.60 6.51 6.46
C ALA A 54 -15.41 8.02 6.75
N PRO A 55 -15.72 8.54 7.97
CA PRO A 55 -15.53 9.97 8.28
C PRO A 55 -14.05 10.42 8.30
N GLN A 56 -13.11 9.49 8.29
CA GLN A 56 -11.66 9.75 8.32
C GLN A 56 -10.99 9.61 6.94
N MET A 57 -11.76 9.26 5.92
CA MET A 57 -11.28 9.08 4.55
C MET A 57 -11.48 10.35 3.74
N ILE A 58 -10.44 10.76 3.01
CA ILE A 58 -10.52 11.85 2.04
C ILE A 58 -10.47 11.25 0.64
N ALA A 59 -11.54 11.43 -0.13
CA ALA A 59 -11.63 10.91 -1.49
C ALA A 59 -10.69 11.67 -2.44
N MET A 60 -9.90 10.94 -3.20
CA MET A 60 -9.00 11.45 -4.22
C MET A 60 -9.39 10.82 -5.57
N PRO A 61 -10.14 11.52 -6.44
CA PRO A 61 -10.55 11.01 -7.76
C PRO A 61 -9.42 11.00 -8.79
N GLY A 62 -8.26 11.57 -8.46
CA GLY A 62 -7.12 11.63 -9.38
C GLY A 62 -5.83 12.04 -8.69
N ARG A 63 -4.82 12.24 -9.52
CA ARG A 63 -3.53 12.77 -9.12
C ARG A 63 -3.30 14.16 -9.68
N MET A 64 -2.64 15.02 -8.92
CA MET A 64 -2.18 16.34 -9.34
C MET A 64 -0.68 16.27 -9.60
N LEU A 65 -0.28 16.42 -10.86
CA LEU A 65 1.13 16.46 -11.22
C LEU A 65 1.65 17.89 -11.11
N HIS A 66 2.82 18.05 -10.49
CA HIS A 66 3.57 19.28 -10.39
C HIS A 66 4.82 19.15 -11.24
N ASP A 67 4.90 19.89 -12.34
CA ASP A 67 6.09 19.87 -13.19
C ASP A 67 7.27 20.64 -12.57
N GLU A 68 8.37 20.76 -13.30
CA GLU A 68 9.58 21.48 -12.86
C GLU A 68 9.38 23.00 -12.78
N HIS A 69 8.33 23.53 -13.40
CA HIS A 69 7.94 24.95 -13.41
C HIS A 69 6.75 25.22 -12.51
N ALA A 70 6.37 24.27 -11.64
CA ALA A 70 5.19 24.31 -10.78
C ALA A 70 3.85 24.44 -11.52
N ALA A 71 3.79 24.10 -12.82
CA ALA A 71 2.53 23.95 -13.52
C ALA A 71 1.81 22.71 -13.05
N LEU A 72 0.48 22.84 -12.91
CA LEU A 72 -0.38 21.79 -12.34
C LEU A 72 -1.16 21.09 -13.45
N GLN A 73 -1.16 19.76 -13.42
CA GLN A 73 -1.99 18.94 -14.28
C GLN A 73 -2.76 17.89 -13.48
N PHE A 74 -4.08 17.98 -13.49
CA PHE A 74 -4.92 16.96 -12.90
C PHE A 74 -5.13 15.78 -13.86
N LEU A 75 -4.89 14.56 -13.36
CA LEU A 75 -5.10 13.31 -14.09
C LEU A 75 -6.09 12.45 -13.30
N PRO A 76 -7.32 12.23 -13.80
CA PRO A 76 -8.30 11.36 -13.14
C PRO A 76 -7.80 9.91 -13.12
N TYR A 77 -8.19 9.16 -12.09
CA TYR A 77 -7.87 7.74 -11.98
C TYR A 77 -8.75 6.86 -12.86
N GLY A 78 -10.02 7.20 -12.97
CA GLY A 78 -11.02 6.39 -13.64
C GLY A 78 -12.03 7.21 -14.46
N GLN A 79 -13.07 6.53 -14.92
CA GLN A 79 -14.11 7.10 -15.82
C GLN A 79 -15.35 7.58 -15.07
N ASN A 80 -15.49 7.26 -13.78
CA ASN A 80 -16.68 7.56 -13.01
C ASN A 80 -16.34 7.96 -11.56
N GLU A 81 -17.31 8.57 -10.87
CA GLU A 81 -17.16 9.10 -9.50
C GLU A 81 -16.90 8.03 -8.43
N ARG A 82 -17.08 6.74 -8.74
CA ARG A 82 -16.82 5.63 -7.81
C ARG A 82 -15.37 5.14 -7.87
N GLU A 83 -14.64 5.51 -8.92
CA GLU A 83 -13.26 5.13 -9.14
C GLU A 83 -12.33 6.11 -8.42
N VAL A 84 -12.40 6.10 -7.10
CA VAL A 84 -11.63 6.95 -6.20
C VAL A 84 -10.77 6.10 -5.26
N ILE A 85 -9.63 6.64 -4.86
CA ILE A 85 -8.85 6.14 -3.74
C ILE A 85 -9.05 7.09 -2.56
N HIS A 86 -8.84 6.62 -1.35
CA HIS A 86 -9.03 7.45 -0.15
C HIS A 86 -7.72 7.61 0.60
N ALA A 87 -7.34 8.85 0.89
CA ALA A 87 -6.29 9.11 1.86
C ALA A 87 -6.81 8.86 3.27
N ILE A 88 -6.03 8.18 4.08
CA ILE A 88 -6.29 8.00 5.50
C ILE A 88 -4.97 7.97 6.28
N SER A 89 -4.90 8.67 7.40
CA SER A 89 -3.74 8.61 8.28
C SER A 89 -3.55 7.18 8.82
N ARG A 90 -2.35 6.63 8.67
CA ARG A 90 -1.98 5.31 9.20
C ARG A 90 -2.16 5.23 10.71
N GLU A 91 -1.73 6.28 11.40
CA GLU A 91 -1.86 6.36 12.86
C GLU A 91 -3.35 6.34 13.28
N ARG A 92 -4.17 7.16 12.62
CA ARG A 92 -5.59 7.26 12.90
C ARG A 92 -6.30 5.93 12.65
N LEU A 93 -6.04 5.31 11.49
CA LEU A 93 -6.61 4.01 11.15
C LEU A 93 -6.20 2.94 12.18
N ASN A 94 -4.93 2.87 12.55
CA ASN A 94 -4.43 1.92 13.54
C ASN A 94 -5.11 2.11 14.91
N ARG A 95 -5.24 3.36 15.37
CA ARG A 95 -5.94 3.68 16.62
C ARG A 95 -7.38 3.22 16.60
N MET A 96 -8.13 3.50 15.53
CA MET A 96 -9.54 3.11 15.37
C MET A 96 -9.72 1.59 15.34
N LEU A 97 -8.80 0.86 14.70
CA LEU A 97 -8.80 -0.60 14.69
C LEU A 97 -8.54 -1.18 16.08
N LEU A 98 -7.62 -0.58 16.85
CA LEU A 98 -7.33 -1.00 18.22
C LEU A 98 -8.47 -0.64 19.19
N GLU A 99 -9.11 0.51 19.02
CA GLU A 99 -10.30 0.89 19.79
C GLU A 99 -11.44 -0.14 19.55
N ALA A 100 -11.72 -0.45 18.28
CA ALA A 100 -12.71 -1.47 17.94
C ALA A 100 -12.36 -2.85 18.50
N ALA A 101 -11.08 -3.22 18.50
CA ALA A 101 -10.62 -4.47 19.07
C ALA A 101 -10.78 -4.49 20.61
N ALA A 102 -10.47 -3.39 21.29
CA ALA A 102 -10.60 -3.26 22.75
C ALA A 102 -12.06 -3.28 23.25
N GLU A 103 -13.00 -2.88 22.40
CA GLU A 103 -14.44 -2.94 22.71
C GLU A 103 -15.00 -4.37 22.63
N HIS A 104 -14.28 -5.33 21.99
CA HIS A 104 -14.78 -6.68 21.80
C HIS A 104 -14.37 -7.60 22.97
N PRO A 105 -15.31 -8.28 23.65
CA PRO A 105 -15.02 -9.06 24.86
C PRO A 105 -14.09 -10.26 24.61
N ASP A 106 -14.07 -10.81 23.39
CA ASP A 106 -13.23 -11.95 23.03
C ASP A 106 -11.84 -11.56 22.50
N ILE A 107 -11.45 -10.27 22.60
CA ILE A 107 -10.13 -9.82 22.19
C ILE A 107 -9.33 -9.30 23.38
N GLU A 108 -8.20 -9.92 23.63
CA GLU A 108 -7.19 -9.47 24.56
C GLU A 108 -6.06 -8.73 23.82
N LEU A 109 -5.69 -7.53 24.28
CA LEU A 109 -4.59 -6.73 23.72
C LEU A 109 -3.37 -6.78 24.65
N GLY A 110 -2.24 -7.31 24.16
CA GLY A 110 -0.96 -7.37 24.86
C GLY A 110 0.07 -6.49 24.17
N PHE A 111 0.47 -5.37 24.81
CA PHE A 111 1.50 -4.47 24.32
C PHE A 111 2.84 -4.72 25.02
N ASN A 112 3.92 -4.06 24.54
CA ASN A 112 5.28 -4.20 25.05
C ASN A 112 5.75 -5.65 25.12
N THR A 113 5.25 -6.50 24.21
CA THR A 113 5.50 -7.93 24.18
C THR A 113 6.00 -8.33 22.80
N ARG A 114 7.25 -8.75 22.69
CA ARG A 114 7.90 -9.17 21.47
C ARG A 114 7.86 -10.69 21.30
N CYS A 115 7.41 -11.18 20.18
CA CYS A 115 7.66 -12.56 19.77
C CYS A 115 9.13 -12.67 19.32
N ILE A 116 9.87 -13.64 19.87
CA ILE A 116 11.29 -13.86 19.55
C ILE A 116 11.53 -15.20 18.87
N ASP A 117 10.66 -16.19 19.06
CA ASP A 117 10.74 -17.48 18.40
C ASP A 117 9.37 -18.19 18.41
N VAL A 118 9.20 -19.15 17.53
CA VAL A 118 8.02 -20.01 17.45
C VAL A 118 8.42 -21.46 17.19
N ASP A 119 7.81 -22.37 17.91
CA ASP A 119 7.86 -23.80 17.61
C ASP A 119 6.47 -24.24 17.10
N PRO A 120 6.32 -24.45 15.78
CA PRO A 120 5.04 -24.85 15.20
C PRO A 120 4.58 -26.24 15.61
N ASP A 121 5.50 -27.20 15.85
CA ASP A 121 5.15 -28.57 16.20
C ASP A 121 4.69 -28.66 17.65
N ALA A 122 5.41 -28.01 18.56
CA ALA A 122 5.01 -27.92 19.97
C ALA A 122 3.82 -26.97 20.18
N GLY A 123 3.51 -26.07 19.24
CA GLY A 123 2.48 -25.04 19.39
C GLY A 123 2.83 -24.01 20.48
N THR A 124 4.10 -23.56 20.52
CA THR A 124 4.57 -22.62 21.55
C THR A 124 5.26 -21.41 20.93
N LEU A 125 5.08 -20.25 21.57
CA LEU A 125 5.81 -19.00 21.28
C LEU A 125 6.78 -18.69 22.42
N GLN A 126 7.93 -18.14 22.05
CA GLN A 126 8.80 -17.47 22.98
C GLN A 126 8.57 -15.96 22.90
N LEU A 127 8.14 -15.39 23.99
CA LEU A 127 7.84 -13.98 24.13
C LEU A 127 8.86 -13.30 25.06
N ARG A 128 9.08 -12.02 24.84
CA ARG A 128 9.90 -11.17 25.73
C ARG A 128 9.13 -9.90 26.07
N ASP A 129 9.07 -9.58 27.34
CA ASP A 129 8.59 -8.29 27.80
C ASP A 129 9.62 -7.19 27.47
N GLU A 130 9.21 -6.13 26.79
CA GLU A 130 10.12 -5.07 26.29
C GLU A 130 10.57 -4.12 27.43
N HIS A 131 9.90 -4.11 28.59
CA HIS A 131 10.31 -3.29 29.73
C HIS A 131 11.29 -4.04 30.65
N SER A 132 10.94 -5.27 31.02
CA SER A 132 11.75 -6.05 31.94
C SER A 132 12.83 -6.89 31.25
N GLY A 133 12.68 -7.12 29.93
CA GLY A 133 13.50 -8.07 29.20
C GLY A 133 13.22 -9.54 29.50
N SER A 134 12.25 -9.82 30.39
CA SER A 134 11.97 -11.16 30.87
C SER A 134 11.37 -12.03 29.76
N PRO A 135 11.93 -13.22 29.50
CA PRO A 135 11.36 -14.18 28.56
C PRO A 135 10.21 -14.96 29.24
N ARG A 136 9.25 -15.37 28.41
CA ARG A 136 8.21 -16.33 28.79
C ARG A 136 7.80 -17.18 27.60
N SER A 137 7.37 -18.40 27.86
CA SER A 137 6.79 -19.30 26.86
C SER A 137 5.28 -19.34 27.01
N GLU A 138 4.56 -19.29 25.87
CA GLU A 138 3.11 -19.42 25.83
C GLU A 138 2.70 -20.45 24.76
N SER A 139 1.61 -21.17 25.00
CA SER A 139 1.04 -22.08 24.01
C SER A 139 -0.02 -21.40 23.17
N PHE A 140 -0.21 -21.88 21.94
CA PHE A 140 -1.25 -21.43 21.02
C PHE A 140 -1.90 -22.60 20.28
N GLU A 141 -3.14 -22.45 19.89
CA GLU A 141 -3.81 -23.36 18.96
C GLU A 141 -3.51 -22.96 17.52
N ILE A 142 -3.74 -21.69 17.19
CA ILE A 142 -3.47 -21.08 15.88
C ILE A 142 -2.70 -19.79 16.10
N LEU A 143 -1.61 -19.61 15.35
CA LEU A 143 -0.81 -18.38 15.30
C LEU A 143 -0.94 -17.73 13.92
N LEU A 144 -1.46 -16.51 13.88
CA LEU A 144 -1.47 -15.66 12.70
C LEU A 144 -0.41 -14.57 12.86
N ALA A 145 0.70 -14.71 12.17
CA ALA A 145 1.82 -13.78 12.27
C ALA A 145 1.65 -12.63 11.28
N ALA A 146 1.32 -11.44 11.79
CA ALA A 146 1.21 -10.18 11.07
C ALA A 146 2.26 -9.16 11.58
N ASP A 147 3.45 -9.64 11.92
CA ASP A 147 4.54 -8.91 12.59
C ASP A 147 5.42 -8.10 11.63
N GLY A 148 4.95 -7.94 10.37
CA GLY A 148 5.50 -6.99 9.41
C GLY A 148 6.72 -7.50 8.63
N ALA A 149 7.31 -6.62 7.81
CA ALA A 149 8.42 -6.98 6.91
C ALA A 149 9.62 -7.60 7.63
N GLY A 150 9.92 -7.18 8.86
CA GLY A 150 10.97 -7.78 9.70
C GLY A 150 10.45 -8.90 10.61
N SER A 151 9.57 -9.76 10.13
CA SER A 151 8.89 -10.82 10.89
C SER A 151 9.84 -11.77 11.63
N ALA A 152 9.72 -11.83 12.95
CA ALA A 152 10.43 -12.80 13.77
C ALA A 152 9.90 -14.22 13.56
N VAL A 153 8.60 -14.35 13.31
CA VAL A 153 7.97 -15.66 13.02
C VAL A 153 8.49 -16.19 11.68
N ARG A 154 8.55 -15.37 10.62
CA ARG A 154 9.16 -15.78 9.35
C ARG A 154 10.62 -16.22 9.54
N ALA A 155 11.40 -15.46 10.28
CA ALA A 155 12.79 -15.80 10.56
C ALA A 155 12.91 -17.15 11.30
N ALA A 156 12.03 -17.42 12.27
CA ALA A 156 12.00 -18.69 12.98
C ALA A 156 11.62 -19.88 12.08
N LEU A 157 10.66 -19.70 11.15
CA LEU A 157 10.28 -20.72 10.17
C LEU A 157 11.42 -20.98 9.16
N VAL A 158 12.11 -19.94 8.70
CA VAL A 158 13.27 -20.07 7.81
C VAL A 158 14.41 -20.83 8.50
N ALA A 159 14.71 -20.50 9.76
CA ALA A 159 15.75 -21.20 10.54
C ALA A 159 15.46 -22.70 10.72
N ARG A 160 14.19 -23.10 10.67
CA ARG A 160 13.73 -24.51 10.75
C ARG A 160 13.55 -25.16 9.37
N ALA A 161 13.92 -24.48 8.29
CA ALA A 161 13.72 -24.93 6.90
C ALA A 161 12.23 -25.21 6.54
N LEU A 162 11.28 -24.59 7.25
CA LEU A 162 9.84 -24.67 7.01
C LEU A 162 9.36 -23.57 6.03
N SER A 163 10.14 -22.50 5.87
CA SER A 163 9.91 -21.41 4.94
C SER A 163 11.20 -21.09 4.17
N ARG A 164 11.05 -20.42 3.03
CA ARG A 164 12.11 -19.72 2.32
C ARG A 164 11.71 -18.29 2.10
N ALA A 165 12.60 -17.34 2.36
CA ALA A 165 12.33 -15.94 2.16
C ALA A 165 13.52 -15.25 1.49
N GLU A 166 13.23 -14.36 0.57
CA GLU A 166 14.16 -13.46 -0.09
C GLU A 166 13.71 -12.03 0.12
N GLU A 167 14.62 -11.17 0.60
CA GLU A 167 14.39 -9.74 0.75
C GLU A 167 15.15 -9.02 -0.36
N GLN A 168 14.42 -8.31 -1.20
CA GLN A 168 14.98 -7.53 -2.32
C GLN A 168 14.92 -6.03 -1.99
N PRO A 169 16.01 -5.44 -1.48
CA PRO A 169 16.05 -4.01 -1.18
C PRO A 169 16.04 -3.19 -2.48
N LEU A 170 15.30 -2.09 -2.48
CA LEU A 170 15.37 -1.10 -3.54
C LEU A 170 16.60 -0.19 -3.33
N ALA A 171 17.15 0.34 -4.42
CA ALA A 171 18.25 1.33 -4.35
C ALA A 171 17.80 2.70 -3.80
N HIS A 172 16.51 2.89 -3.63
CA HIS A 172 15.89 4.10 -3.09
C HIS A 172 15.45 3.89 -1.66
N ASP A 173 15.56 4.96 -0.87
CA ASP A 173 14.97 5.09 0.44
C ASP A 173 13.85 6.14 0.40
N TYR A 174 13.15 6.31 1.51
CA TYR A 174 12.15 7.37 1.63
C TYR A 174 12.28 8.13 2.95
N LYS A 175 11.79 9.37 2.92
CA LYS A 175 11.68 10.23 4.09
C LYS A 175 10.36 10.96 4.07
N GLU A 176 9.70 11.01 5.24
CA GLU A 176 8.42 11.67 5.41
C GLU A 176 8.61 13.10 5.89
N LEU A 177 7.77 14.00 5.39
CA LEU A 177 7.70 15.39 5.76
C LEU A 177 6.24 15.80 5.96
N LEU A 178 5.99 16.79 6.80
CA LEU A 178 4.68 17.37 7.02
C LEU A 178 4.59 18.72 6.32
N ILE A 179 3.58 18.90 5.48
CA ILE A 179 3.16 20.19 4.96
C ILE A 179 2.03 20.68 5.84
N PRO A 180 2.23 21.75 6.64
CA PRO A 180 1.22 22.20 7.60
C PRO A 180 0.00 22.82 6.93
N ALA A 181 -1.12 22.85 7.64
CA ALA A 181 -2.30 23.61 7.25
C ALA A 181 -2.02 25.12 7.27
N ILE A 182 -2.81 25.89 6.53
CA ILE A 182 -2.80 27.35 6.60
C ILE A 182 -3.67 27.80 7.77
N GLU A 183 -3.03 28.37 8.80
CA GLU A 183 -3.69 28.83 10.03
C GLU A 183 -4.00 30.35 10.01
N ARG A 184 -4.17 30.97 8.84
CA ARG A 184 -4.51 32.40 8.71
C ARG A 184 -6.01 32.60 8.94
N GLY A 185 -6.43 32.56 10.21
CA GLY A 185 -7.84 32.63 10.64
C GLY A 185 -8.42 31.23 10.94
N ALA A 186 -9.59 31.17 11.55
CA ALA A 186 -10.33 29.93 11.77
C ALA A 186 -11.47 29.81 10.75
N PRO A 187 -11.73 28.64 10.13
CA PRO A 187 -11.02 27.36 10.28
C PRO A 187 -9.71 27.25 9.48
N ALA A 188 -8.85 26.30 9.85
CA ALA A 188 -7.66 25.93 9.07
C ALA A 188 -8.04 25.46 7.65
N THR A 189 -7.16 25.75 6.68
CA THR A 189 -7.38 25.39 5.26
C THR A 189 -6.20 24.65 4.66
N TYR A 190 -6.48 23.88 3.63
CA TYR A 190 -5.44 23.18 2.84
C TYR A 190 -4.61 24.17 2.02
N VAL A 191 -3.33 23.87 1.89
CA VAL A 191 -2.39 24.63 1.04
C VAL A 191 -2.45 24.19 -0.42
N PHE A 192 -2.76 22.93 -0.66
CA PHE A 192 -2.98 22.32 -1.98
C PHE A 192 -4.39 21.74 -2.08
N GLU A 193 -4.80 21.28 -3.28
CA GLU A 193 -6.07 20.61 -3.52
C GLU A 193 -6.20 19.32 -2.68
N PRO A 194 -7.13 19.22 -1.71
CA PRO A 194 -7.22 18.03 -0.84
C PRO A 194 -7.77 16.78 -1.56
N HIS A 195 -8.44 16.95 -2.69
CA HIS A 195 -9.03 15.84 -3.42
C HIS A 195 -8.12 15.32 -4.55
N ALA A 196 -6.81 15.27 -4.28
CA ALA A 196 -5.82 14.73 -5.22
C ALA A 196 -4.64 14.11 -4.48
N LEU A 197 -4.05 13.08 -5.06
CA LEU A 197 -2.69 12.66 -4.73
C LEU A 197 -1.73 13.60 -5.47
N HIS A 198 -0.97 14.41 -4.76
CA HIS A 198 0.04 15.27 -5.35
C HIS A 198 1.30 14.48 -5.65
N ILE A 199 1.87 14.69 -6.84
CA ILE A 199 3.09 14.02 -7.30
C ILE A 199 4.00 15.05 -7.99
N TRP A 200 5.26 15.10 -7.58
CA TRP A 200 6.34 15.83 -8.21
C TRP A 200 7.33 14.85 -8.85
N PRO A 201 7.11 14.38 -10.09
CA PRO A 201 8.04 13.48 -10.78
C PRO A 201 9.28 14.24 -11.25
N ARG A 202 10.49 13.71 -11.02
CA ARG A 202 11.75 14.38 -11.32
C ARG A 202 12.76 13.53 -12.12
N GLY A 203 12.31 12.40 -12.70
CA GLY A 203 13.20 11.51 -13.44
C GLY A 203 14.27 10.89 -12.54
N GLY A 204 13.99 9.70 -12.02
CA GLY A 204 14.87 9.02 -11.09
C GLY A 204 14.50 9.19 -9.61
N PHE A 205 13.69 10.16 -9.23
CA PHE A 205 13.17 10.39 -7.88
C PHE A 205 11.84 11.15 -7.91
N MET A 206 11.14 11.22 -6.79
CA MET A 206 9.87 11.94 -6.71
C MET A 206 9.51 12.33 -5.28
N LEU A 207 8.69 13.37 -5.16
CA LEU A 207 7.94 13.70 -3.95
C LEU A 207 6.47 13.37 -4.21
N ILE A 208 5.77 12.83 -3.22
CA ILE A 208 4.31 12.70 -3.22
C ILE A 208 3.73 13.35 -1.97
N ALA A 209 2.48 13.78 -2.01
CA ALA A 209 1.78 14.25 -0.80
C ALA A 209 0.31 13.82 -0.81
N LEU A 210 -0.16 13.36 0.35
CA LEU A 210 -1.54 12.94 0.59
C LEU A 210 -2.15 13.82 1.69
N PRO A 211 -3.44 14.20 1.55
CA PRO A 211 -4.13 15.06 2.51
C PRO A 211 -4.43 14.34 3.82
N ASN A 212 -4.48 15.13 4.90
CA ASN A 212 -4.95 14.74 6.23
C ASN A 212 -6.24 15.50 6.58
N THR A 213 -7.05 14.95 7.49
CA THR A 213 -8.32 15.57 7.92
C THR A 213 -8.15 16.86 8.75
N ASP A 214 -6.92 17.17 9.19
CA ASP A 214 -6.56 18.42 9.86
C ASP A 214 -6.07 19.51 8.89
N CYS A 215 -6.31 19.33 7.60
CA CYS A 215 -5.89 20.22 6.52
C CYS A 215 -4.37 20.24 6.25
N SER A 216 -3.59 19.41 6.88
CA SER A 216 -2.17 19.19 6.53
C SER A 216 -2.01 18.16 5.41
N PHE A 217 -0.77 18.01 4.88
CA PHE A 217 -0.41 16.91 4.00
C PHE A 217 0.78 16.15 4.56
N THR A 218 0.75 14.83 4.44
CA THR A 218 1.94 14.00 4.61
C THR A 218 2.65 13.88 3.27
N ALA A 219 3.83 14.47 3.17
CA ALA A 219 4.68 14.39 2.00
C ALA A 219 5.72 13.27 2.18
N THR A 220 6.05 12.55 1.11
CA THR A 220 7.05 11.49 1.11
C THR A 220 8.02 11.69 -0.04
N LEU A 221 9.28 11.92 0.30
CA LEU A 221 10.37 11.98 -0.66
C LEU A 221 10.92 10.57 -0.90
N PHE A 222 10.92 10.11 -2.15
CA PHE A 222 11.61 8.91 -2.61
C PHE A 222 12.84 9.32 -3.41
N LEU A 223 14.02 8.94 -2.93
CA LEU A 223 15.30 9.37 -3.48
C LEU A 223 16.30 8.21 -3.48
N PRO A 224 17.22 8.14 -4.45
CA PRO A 224 18.34 7.21 -4.38
C PRO A 224 19.10 7.33 -3.05
N ARG A 225 19.55 6.19 -2.54
CA ARG A 225 20.35 6.16 -1.30
C ARG A 225 21.68 6.86 -1.49
N GLN A 226 22.27 6.72 -2.69
CA GLN A 226 23.55 7.29 -3.08
C GLN A 226 23.47 7.87 -4.49
N GLY A 227 24.26 8.90 -4.77
CA GLY A 227 24.38 9.51 -6.10
C GLY A 227 24.09 11.01 -6.11
N ASP A 228 23.83 11.54 -7.30
CA ASP A 228 23.46 12.95 -7.49
C ASP A 228 22.23 13.05 -8.41
N PRO A 229 21.04 13.30 -7.81
CA PRO A 229 20.81 13.49 -6.38
C PRO A 229 20.70 12.16 -5.59
N GLY A 230 21.07 12.19 -4.32
CA GLY A 230 20.97 11.07 -3.39
C GLY A 230 20.89 11.54 -1.94
N PHE A 231 20.38 10.68 -1.04
CA PHE A 231 20.31 11.01 0.40
C PHE A 231 21.69 11.30 1.00
N ASP A 232 22.75 10.64 0.50
CA ASP A 232 24.14 10.86 0.90
C ASP A 232 24.66 12.28 0.61
N ARG A 233 23.95 13.05 -0.23
CA ARG A 233 24.25 14.47 -0.52
C ARG A 233 23.43 15.45 0.31
N LEU A 234 22.45 14.96 1.08
CA LEU A 234 21.53 15.79 1.87
C LEU A 234 21.83 15.75 3.37
N GLU A 235 23.11 15.58 3.76
CA GLU A 235 23.54 15.50 5.16
C GLU A 235 23.53 16.86 5.88
N HIS A 236 23.65 17.96 5.13
CA HIS A 236 23.72 19.32 5.69
C HIS A 236 22.42 20.09 5.44
N ARG A 237 21.98 20.88 6.43
CA ARG A 237 20.75 21.68 6.34
C ARG A 237 20.67 22.52 5.06
N GLY A 238 21.71 23.28 4.73
CA GLY A 238 21.75 24.10 3.52
C GLY A 238 21.56 23.29 2.24
N ALA A 239 22.13 22.08 2.14
CA ALA A 239 21.96 21.18 1.01
C ALA A 239 20.50 20.70 0.84
N VAL A 240 19.81 20.44 1.95
CA VAL A 240 18.38 20.08 1.93
C VAL A 240 17.54 21.20 1.35
N ARG A 241 17.71 22.42 1.86
CA ARG A 241 16.96 23.59 1.38
C ARG A 241 17.22 23.90 -0.09
N GLU A 242 18.48 23.89 -0.51
CA GLU A 242 18.85 24.10 -1.90
C GLU A 242 18.26 23.03 -2.84
N PHE A 243 18.32 21.76 -2.43
CA PHE A 243 17.73 20.66 -3.18
C PHE A 243 16.22 20.85 -3.34
N PHE A 244 15.50 21.14 -2.26
CA PHE A 244 14.04 21.33 -2.32
C PHE A 244 13.67 22.58 -3.11
N GLN A 245 14.38 23.70 -2.96
CA GLN A 245 14.13 24.92 -3.74
C GLN A 245 14.34 24.69 -5.24
N ARG A 246 15.32 23.88 -5.61
CA ARG A 246 15.61 23.55 -7.01
C ARG A 246 14.63 22.55 -7.60
N GLN A 247 14.22 21.54 -6.83
CA GLN A 247 13.46 20.40 -7.33
C GLN A 247 11.96 20.49 -7.03
N PHE A 248 11.57 21.13 -5.94
CA PHE A 248 10.21 21.15 -5.39
C PHE A 248 9.86 22.52 -4.81
N ALA A 249 10.05 23.58 -5.61
CA ALA A 249 10.00 24.97 -5.14
C ALA A 249 8.67 25.33 -4.46
N ASP A 250 7.55 24.88 -5.00
CA ASP A 250 6.21 25.08 -4.45
C ASP A 250 6.00 24.33 -3.12
N ALA A 251 6.49 23.10 -2.99
CA ALA A 251 6.48 22.36 -1.73
C ALA A 251 7.45 22.98 -0.70
N ALA A 252 8.65 23.39 -1.13
CA ALA A 252 9.62 24.06 -0.25
C ALA A 252 9.09 25.35 0.37
N ALA A 253 8.27 26.08 -0.37
CA ALA A 253 7.68 27.36 0.08
C ALA A 253 6.67 27.19 1.21
N VAL A 254 6.10 25.99 1.36
CA VAL A 254 5.02 25.68 2.33
C VAL A 254 5.44 24.76 3.46
N ILE A 255 6.74 24.40 3.55
CA ILE A 255 7.31 23.62 4.66
C ILE A 255 8.29 24.54 5.43
N PRO A 256 7.85 25.29 6.44
CA PRO A 256 8.68 26.32 7.09
C PRO A 256 9.88 25.73 7.85
N ASP A 257 9.73 24.56 8.43
CA ASP A 257 10.71 23.83 9.24
C ASP A 257 11.34 22.63 8.49
N LEU A 258 11.45 22.72 7.15
CA LEU A 258 11.91 21.66 6.27
C LEU A 258 13.20 20.98 6.73
N GLU A 259 14.23 21.78 7.06
CA GLU A 259 15.54 21.24 7.44
C GLU A 259 15.51 20.57 8.81
N GLU A 260 14.67 21.08 9.73
CA GLU A 260 14.46 20.47 11.04
C GLU A 260 13.74 19.13 10.91
N GLN A 261 12.64 19.09 10.16
CA GLN A 261 11.92 17.84 9.87
C GLN A 261 12.85 16.83 9.19
N PHE A 262 13.62 17.27 8.20
CA PHE A 262 14.52 16.39 7.46
C PHE A 262 15.60 15.78 8.38
N ALA A 263 16.09 16.52 9.36
CA ALA A 263 17.06 16.04 10.33
C ALA A 263 16.45 15.08 11.37
N LEU A 264 15.22 15.37 11.83
CA LEU A 264 14.58 14.62 12.91
C LEU A 264 13.86 13.35 12.42
N HIS A 265 13.29 13.38 11.21
CA HIS A 265 12.53 12.24 10.69
C HIS A 265 13.47 11.15 10.16
N PRO A 266 13.17 9.87 10.42
CA PRO A 266 14.03 8.78 9.98
C PRO A 266 14.01 8.64 8.46
N GLN A 267 15.16 8.31 7.88
CA GLN A 267 15.25 7.73 6.55
C GLN A 267 14.95 6.24 6.66
N SER A 268 14.06 5.74 5.81
CA SER A 268 13.60 4.37 5.86
C SER A 268 13.85 3.67 4.53
N GLN A 269 14.24 2.40 4.62
CA GLN A 269 14.53 1.57 3.46
C GLN A 269 13.25 1.05 2.80
N LEU A 270 13.32 0.86 1.50
CA LEU A 270 12.29 0.19 0.70
C LEU A 270 12.78 -1.17 0.24
N GLY A 271 11.87 -2.12 0.18
CA GLY A 271 12.17 -3.46 -0.33
C GLY A 271 10.92 -4.30 -0.48
N THR A 272 11.10 -5.42 -1.18
CA THR A 272 10.06 -6.44 -1.37
C THR A 272 10.49 -7.72 -0.67
N VAL A 273 9.54 -8.38 -0.01
CA VAL A 273 9.74 -9.70 0.58
C VAL A 273 8.98 -10.72 -0.26
N TYR A 274 9.72 -11.71 -0.76
CA TYR A 274 9.15 -12.90 -1.37
C TYR A 274 9.31 -14.06 -0.39
N CYS A 275 8.23 -14.78 -0.13
CA CYS A 275 8.23 -15.89 0.83
C CYS A 275 7.46 -17.09 0.27
N GLU A 276 7.98 -18.27 0.52
CA GLU A 276 7.38 -19.57 0.26
C GLU A 276 7.27 -20.33 1.59
N GLY A 277 6.22 -21.16 1.74
CA GLY A 277 5.95 -21.85 3.01
C GLY A 277 5.41 -20.88 4.05
N TRP A 278 4.27 -20.25 3.76
CA TRP A 278 3.63 -19.30 4.68
C TRP A 278 3.01 -19.99 5.90
N GLN A 279 2.69 -21.28 5.76
CA GLN A 279 2.09 -22.07 6.84
C GLN A 279 3.03 -23.16 7.37
N ALA A 280 2.90 -23.50 8.65
CA ALA A 280 3.63 -24.58 9.29
C ALA A 280 2.75 -25.35 10.27
N ALA A 281 2.91 -26.68 10.30
CA ALA A 281 2.22 -27.63 11.18
C ALA A 281 0.68 -27.48 11.20
N GLY A 282 0.08 -26.85 10.17
CA GLY A 282 -1.35 -26.57 10.09
C GLY A 282 -1.87 -25.60 11.15
N ARG A 283 -1.00 -24.89 11.85
CA ARG A 283 -1.35 -23.99 12.96
C ARG A 283 -0.65 -22.64 12.97
N VAL A 284 0.41 -22.44 12.21
CA VAL A 284 1.08 -21.16 12.03
C VAL A 284 0.83 -20.66 10.62
N LEU A 285 0.55 -19.35 10.44
CA LEU A 285 0.42 -18.71 9.15
C LEU A 285 1.06 -17.32 9.17
N LEU A 286 1.92 -17.03 8.19
CA LEU A 286 2.38 -15.68 7.89
C LEU A 286 1.30 -14.92 7.11
N LEU A 287 1.06 -13.65 7.45
CA LEU A 287 -0.01 -12.82 6.91
C LEU A 287 0.47 -11.39 6.62
N GLY A 288 0.00 -10.79 5.52
CA GLY A 288 0.38 -9.43 5.14
C GLY A 288 1.88 -9.27 4.95
N ASP A 289 2.45 -8.15 5.43
CA ASP A 289 3.88 -7.83 5.26
C ASP A 289 4.82 -8.89 5.86
N ALA A 290 4.37 -9.74 6.79
CA ALA A 290 5.17 -10.84 7.30
C ALA A 290 5.44 -11.90 6.22
N ALA A 291 4.50 -12.07 5.28
CA ALA A 291 4.61 -13.01 4.16
C ALA A 291 5.10 -12.33 2.86
N HIS A 292 4.64 -11.09 2.58
CA HIS A 292 4.78 -10.48 1.27
C HIS A 292 4.82 -8.95 1.31
N ALA A 293 5.72 -8.37 2.08
CA ALA A 293 5.93 -6.92 2.06
C ALA A 293 6.27 -6.44 0.65
N ILE A 294 5.66 -5.34 0.21
CA ILE A 294 5.86 -4.76 -1.12
C ILE A 294 6.23 -3.27 -1.03
N VAL A 295 6.88 -2.77 -2.07
CA VAL A 295 7.16 -1.33 -2.20
C VAL A 295 5.86 -0.51 -2.35
N PRO A 296 5.78 0.74 -1.86
CA PRO A 296 4.52 1.47 -1.69
C PRO A 296 3.95 2.09 -2.96
N PHE A 297 4.62 1.98 -4.11
CA PHE A 297 4.34 2.77 -5.30
C PHE A 297 3.00 2.49 -5.98
N HIS A 298 2.39 1.36 -5.73
CA HIS A 298 1.02 1.07 -6.16
C HIS A 298 -0.02 1.32 -5.04
N GLY A 299 0.43 1.66 -3.83
CA GLY A 299 -0.44 1.87 -2.68
C GLY A 299 -1.18 0.61 -2.21
N GLN A 300 -0.65 -0.59 -2.51
CA GLN A 300 -1.38 -1.84 -2.30
C GLN A 300 -0.95 -2.66 -1.09
N GLY A 301 0.12 -2.34 -0.38
CA GLY A 301 0.56 -3.13 0.79
C GLY A 301 -0.55 -3.33 1.83
N LEU A 302 -1.17 -2.24 2.30
CA LEU A 302 -2.30 -2.30 3.22
C LEU A 302 -3.52 -3.00 2.60
N ASN A 303 -3.88 -2.65 1.37
CA ASN A 303 -5.07 -3.17 0.69
C ASN A 303 -4.96 -4.69 0.47
N CYS A 304 -3.78 -5.17 0.10
CA CYS A 304 -3.45 -6.58 -0.04
C CYS A 304 -3.53 -7.33 1.29
N GLY A 305 -2.93 -6.78 2.37
CA GLY A 305 -3.00 -7.37 3.71
C GLY A 305 -4.43 -7.38 4.30
N PHE A 306 -5.25 -6.37 3.97
CA PHE A 306 -6.67 -6.39 4.36
C PHE A 306 -7.47 -7.42 3.55
N GLU A 307 -7.17 -7.57 2.26
CA GLU A 307 -7.75 -8.62 1.42
C GLU A 307 -7.35 -10.01 1.95
N ASP A 308 -6.12 -10.21 2.42
CA ASP A 308 -5.68 -11.43 3.08
C ASP A 308 -6.60 -11.79 4.25
N CYS A 309 -6.90 -10.82 5.12
CA CYS A 309 -7.80 -11.05 6.25
C CYS A 309 -9.18 -11.54 5.81
N ARG A 310 -9.74 -10.92 4.76
CA ARG A 310 -11.04 -11.28 4.20
C ARG A 310 -11.02 -12.68 3.55
N VAL A 311 -9.96 -13.01 2.81
CA VAL A 311 -9.81 -14.33 2.16
C VAL A 311 -9.65 -15.42 3.20
N LEU A 312 -8.75 -15.21 4.18
CA LEU A 312 -8.55 -16.19 5.26
C LEU A 312 -9.85 -16.44 6.06
N ASP A 313 -10.57 -15.37 6.40
CA ASP A 313 -11.84 -15.48 7.12
C ASP A 313 -12.86 -16.33 6.36
N ARG A 314 -12.97 -16.16 5.04
CA ARG A 314 -13.85 -16.98 4.19
C ARG A 314 -13.40 -18.45 4.13
N LEU A 315 -12.09 -18.70 4.01
CA LEU A 315 -11.56 -20.07 3.97
C LEU A 315 -11.77 -20.79 5.30
N LEU A 316 -11.58 -20.12 6.43
CA LEU A 316 -11.86 -20.70 7.75
C LEU A 316 -13.33 -21.10 7.90
N VAL A 317 -14.26 -20.32 7.33
CA VAL A 317 -15.69 -20.68 7.32
C VAL A 317 -15.97 -21.86 6.41
N SER A 318 -15.44 -21.82 5.17
CA SER A 318 -15.80 -22.82 4.16
C SER A 318 -15.25 -24.22 4.48
N HIS A 319 -14.07 -24.31 5.08
CA HIS A 319 -13.43 -25.59 5.37
C HIS A 319 -13.75 -26.15 6.76
N GLY A 320 -14.05 -25.31 7.75
CA GLY A 320 -14.28 -25.72 9.14
C GLY A 320 -13.06 -26.31 9.86
N GLN A 321 -11.98 -26.60 9.12
CA GLN A 321 -10.71 -27.12 9.63
C GLN A 321 -9.59 -26.13 9.38
N PRO A 322 -9.00 -25.51 10.41
CA PRO A 322 -7.97 -24.47 10.24
C PRO A 322 -6.79 -24.92 9.39
N ALA A 323 -6.26 -26.11 9.59
CA ALA A 323 -5.10 -26.60 8.84
C ALA A 323 -5.33 -26.61 7.32
N ILE A 324 -6.54 -26.99 6.87
CA ILE A 324 -6.91 -26.96 5.44
C ILE A 324 -7.02 -25.51 4.96
N ALA A 325 -7.67 -24.66 5.74
CA ALA A 325 -7.84 -23.24 5.40
C ALA A 325 -6.50 -22.51 5.27
N LEU A 326 -5.53 -22.77 6.17
CA LEU A 326 -4.20 -22.16 6.12
C LEU A 326 -3.41 -22.61 4.87
N ALA A 327 -3.47 -23.89 4.51
CA ALA A 327 -2.81 -24.41 3.31
C ALA A 327 -3.45 -23.85 2.01
N GLU A 328 -4.78 -23.76 1.97
CA GLU A 328 -5.52 -23.19 0.85
C GLU A 328 -5.25 -21.69 0.69
N PHE A 329 -5.09 -20.97 1.83
CA PHE A 329 -4.81 -19.55 1.83
C PHE A 329 -3.51 -19.22 1.08
N GLU A 330 -2.40 -19.87 1.39
CA GLU A 330 -1.13 -19.65 0.71
C GLU A 330 -1.28 -19.91 -0.81
N ARG A 331 -1.91 -21.01 -1.19
CA ARG A 331 -2.12 -21.36 -2.60
C ARG A 331 -2.96 -20.32 -3.35
N ALA A 332 -3.98 -19.77 -2.71
CA ALA A 332 -4.86 -18.77 -3.30
C ALA A 332 -4.21 -17.38 -3.36
N ARG A 333 -3.39 -17.04 -2.34
CA ARG A 333 -2.90 -15.67 -2.19
C ARG A 333 -1.54 -15.43 -2.84
N ARG A 334 -0.60 -16.36 -2.74
CA ARG A 334 0.77 -16.17 -3.20
C ARG A 334 0.87 -15.72 -4.67
N PRO A 335 0.17 -16.32 -5.66
CA PRO A 335 0.22 -15.81 -7.03
C PRO A 335 -0.26 -14.36 -7.16
N ASN A 336 -1.19 -13.94 -6.31
CA ASN A 336 -1.72 -12.57 -6.30
C ASN A 336 -0.74 -11.59 -5.65
N THR A 337 -0.09 -11.97 -4.56
CA THR A 337 0.89 -11.12 -3.88
C THR A 337 2.16 -10.95 -4.69
N ASP A 338 2.61 -11.99 -5.38
CA ASP A 338 3.74 -11.91 -6.32
C ASP A 338 3.42 -10.99 -7.51
N ALA A 339 2.21 -11.09 -8.05
CA ALA A 339 1.75 -10.23 -9.15
C ALA A 339 1.70 -8.74 -8.73
N ILE A 340 1.14 -8.42 -7.55
CA ILE A 340 1.09 -7.02 -7.11
C ILE A 340 2.46 -6.49 -6.71
N ALA A 341 3.37 -7.33 -6.20
CA ALA A 341 4.74 -6.94 -5.94
C ALA A 341 5.46 -6.52 -7.24
N ALA A 342 5.33 -7.32 -8.31
CA ALA A 342 5.87 -6.98 -9.62
C ALA A 342 5.24 -5.71 -10.20
N MET A 343 3.91 -5.58 -10.17
CA MET A 343 3.21 -4.39 -10.64
C MET A 343 3.57 -3.13 -9.83
N ALA A 344 3.89 -3.25 -8.54
CA ALA A 344 4.32 -2.11 -7.73
C ALA A 344 5.71 -1.59 -8.15
N LEU A 345 6.64 -2.48 -8.52
CA LEU A 345 7.93 -2.10 -9.07
C LEU A 345 7.80 -1.44 -10.46
N GLU A 346 6.94 -1.99 -11.33
CA GLU A 346 6.65 -1.39 -12.64
C GLU A 346 6.03 0.01 -12.47
N ASN A 347 5.07 0.16 -11.56
CA ASN A 347 4.43 1.46 -11.30
C ASN A 347 5.41 2.48 -10.71
N TYR A 348 6.44 2.03 -9.98
CA TYR A 348 7.51 2.92 -9.52
C TYR A 348 8.22 3.59 -10.70
N VAL A 349 8.63 2.80 -11.69
CA VAL A 349 9.27 3.33 -12.90
C VAL A 349 8.32 4.25 -13.67
N GLU A 350 7.04 3.87 -13.79
CA GLU A 350 6.01 4.69 -14.44
C GLU A 350 5.85 6.05 -13.74
N MET A 351 5.68 6.06 -12.42
CA MET A 351 5.47 7.30 -11.65
C MET A 351 6.69 8.22 -11.65
N ARG A 352 7.88 7.63 -11.59
CA ARG A 352 9.14 8.35 -11.52
C ARG A 352 9.52 8.97 -12.86
N ASP A 353 9.37 8.22 -13.95
CA ASP A 353 9.92 8.54 -15.28
C ASP A 353 8.81 8.69 -16.33
N GLY A 354 7.85 7.78 -16.36
CA GLY A 354 6.88 7.61 -17.44
C GLY A 354 5.89 8.77 -17.59
N VAL A 355 5.38 9.30 -16.49
CA VAL A 355 4.34 10.36 -16.48
C VAL A 355 4.78 11.67 -17.13
N ARG A 356 6.08 11.87 -17.37
CA ARG A 356 6.66 13.04 -18.07
C ARG A 356 6.63 12.90 -19.60
N SER A 357 6.35 11.70 -20.11
CA SER A 357 6.39 11.40 -21.55
C SER A 357 5.10 11.77 -22.25
N ALA A 358 5.18 12.48 -23.37
CA ALA A 358 4.03 12.73 -24.25
C ALA A 358 3.40 11.42 -24.77
N LEU A 359 4.23 10.41 -25.04
CA LEU A 359 3.78 9.08 -25.44
C LEU A 359 2.93 8.43 -24.35
N PHE A 360 3.31 8.55 -23.08
CA PHE A 360 2.53 8.06 -21.96
C PHE A 360 1.13 8.70 -21.93
N ALA A 361 1.05 10.02 -22.09
CA ALA A 361 -0.23 10.73 -22.12
C ALA A 361 -1.12 10.28 -23.29
N GLN A 362 -0.52 10.02 -24.47
CA GLN A 362 -1.23 9.49 -25.64
C GLN A 362 -1.77 8.08 -25.39
N ARG A 363 -0.94 7.18 -24.83
CA ARG A 363 -1.36 5.81 -24.45
C ARG A 363 -2.50 5.82 -23.45
N LYS A 364 -2.43 6.68 -22.43
CA LYS A 364 -3.50 6.81 -21.42
C LYS A 364 -4.82 7.29 -22.05
N ARG A 365 -4.77 8.25 -22.97
CA ARG A 365 -5.97 8.69 -23.73
C ARG A 365 -6.58 7.56 -24.54
N LEU A 366 -5.75 6.84 -25.31
CA LEU A 366 -6.21 5.69 -26.11
C LEU A 366 -6.84 4.60 -25.23
N ALA A 367 -6.21 4.29 -24.10
CA ALA A 367 -6.74 3.32 -23.13
C ALA A 367 -8.11 3.77 -22.57
N ALA A 368 -8.26 5.05 -22.22
CA ALA A 368 -9.51 5.61 -21.72
C ALA A 368 -10.63 5.60 -22.78
N GLU A 369 -10.29 5.78 -24.06
CA GLU A 369 -11.28 5.66 -25.16
C GLU A 369 -11.71 4.22 -25.37
N LEU A 370 -10.78 3.27 -25.31
CA LEU A 370 -11.10 1.83 -25.41
C LEU A 370 -11.96 1.36 -24.23
N GLU A 371 -11.70 1.82 -23.02
CA GLU A 371 -12.52 1.53 -21.85
C GLU A 371 -13.96 2.01 -22.04
N ARG A 372 -14.14 3.23 -22.56
CA ARG A 372 -15.47 3.77 -22.89
C ARG A 372 -16.17 3.02 -24.01
N ALA A 373 -15.43 2.60 -25.05
CA ALA A 373 -15.97 1.90 -26.19
C ALA A 373 -16.29 0.42 -25.90
N PHE A 374 -15.59 -0.20 -24.95
CA PHE A 374 -15.70 -1.62 -24.60
C PHE A 374 -15.81 -1.83 -23.08
N PRO A 375 -16.86 -1.29 -22.44
CA PRO A 375 -17.01 -1.36 -20.99
C PRO A 375 -17.03 -2.82 -20.50
N GLY A 376 -16.28 -3.09 -19.43
CA GLY A 376 -16.12 -4.41 -18.84
C GLY A 376 -15.17 -5.36 -19.59
N ARG A 377 -14.91 -5.09 -20.87
CA ARG A 377 -13.96 -5.86 -21.69
C ARG A 377 -12.55 -5.29 -21.67
N PHE A 378 -12.42 -3.99 -21.88
CA PHE A 378 -11.16 -3.27 -21.72
C PHE A 378 -11.22 -2.45 -20.42
N ILE A 379 -10.48 -2.89 -19.42
CA ILE A 379 -10.34 -2.19 -18.14
C ILE A 379 -8.85 -1.96 -17.93
N PRO A 380 -8.35 -0.71 -17.87
CA PRO A 380 -6.94 -0.43 -17.64
C PRO A 380 -6.40 -1.18 -16.41
N ARG A 381 -5.16 -1.68 -16.49
CA ARG A 381 -4.54 -2.48 -15.42
C ARG A 381 -4.61 -1.78 -14.06
N TYR A 382 -4.34 -0.48 -14.04
CA TYR A 382 -4.43 0.31 -12.81
C TYR A 382 -5.85 0.29 -12.23
N SER A 383 -6.87 0.47 -13.06
CA SER A 383 -8.28 0.43 -12.64
C SER A 383 -8.67 -0.96 -12.10
N MET A 384 -8.25 -2.05 -12.76
CA MET A 384 -8.46 -3.42 -12.25
C MET A 384 -7.88 -3.61 -10.84
N VAL A 385 -6.69 -3.08 -10.59
CA VAL A 385 -6.03 -3.20 -9.28
C VAL A 385 -6.72 -2.35 -8.22
N MET A 386 -7.08 -1.11 -8.55
CA MET A 386 -7.55 -0.12 -7.56
C MET A 386 -9.06 -0.22 -7.28
N PHE A 387 -9.87 -0.51 -8.30
CA PHE A 387 -11.34 -0.33 -8.22
C PHE A 387 -12.12 -1.63 -8.39
N HIS A 388 -11.48 -2.71 -8.84
CA HIS A 388 -12.13 -4.01 -9.13
C HIS A 388 -11.64 -5.11 -8.17
N PRO A 389 -12.14 -5.13 -6.91
CA PRO A 389 -11.71 -6.12 -5.92
C PRO A 389 -12.13 -7.56 -6.25
N GLU A 390 -13.03 -7.74 -7.22
CA GLU A 390 -13.44 -9.03 -7.78
C GLU A 390 -12.41 -9.61 -8.76
N ILE A 391 -11.53 -8.77 -9.37
CA ILE A 391 -10.48 -9.22 -10.28
C ILE A 391 -9.21 -9.50 -9.48
N PRO A 392 -8.72 -10.75 -9.37
CA PRO A 392 -7.48 -11.06 -8.68
C PRO A 392 -6.28 -10.30 -9.26
N TYR A 393 -5.27 -9.99 -8.43
CA TYR A 393 -4.07 -9.26 -8.90
C TYR A 393 -3.33 -9.99 -10.02
N ALA A 394 -3.21 -11.33 -9.94
CA ALA A 394 -2.59 -12.13 -10.99
C ALA A 394 -3.37 -12.03 -12.31
N GLU A 395 -4.69 -11.99 -12.24
CA GLU A 395 -5.54 -11.78 -13.42
C GLU A 395 -5.42 -10.35 -13.96
N ALA A 396 -5.38 -9.34 -13.10
CA ALA A 396 -5.15 -7.95 -13.49
C ALA A 396 -3.79 -7.79 -14.20
N GLN A 397 -2.74 -8.46 -13.73
CA GLN A 397 -1.42 -8.49 -14.37
C GLN A 397 -1.49 -9.15 -15.75
N ARG A 398 -2.10 -10.33 -15.86
CA ARG A 398 -2.26 -11.09 -17.10
C ARG A 398 -3.05 -10.31 -18.16
N ARG A 399 -4.22 -9.80 -17.77
CA ARG A 399 -5.08 -8.99 -18.65
C ARG A 399 -4.39 -7.68 -19.04
N GLY A 400 -3.74 -7.02 -18.08
CA GLY A 400 -2.99 -5.80 -18.35
C GLY A 400 -1.90 -6.01 -19.42
N ALA A 401 -1.12 -7.09 -19.33
CA ALA A 401 -0.12 -7.41 -20.34
C ALA A 401 -0.72 -7.69 -21.73
N GLN A 402 -1.91 -8.28 -21.81
CA GLN A 402 -2.63 -8.46 -23.07
C GLN A 402 -3.12 -7.12 -23.64
N GLN A 403 -3.66 -6.26 -22.80
CA GLN A 403 -4.14 -4.94 -23.17
C GLN A 403 -3.02 -4.01 -23.65
N GLU A 404 -1.83 -4.08 -23.03
CA GLU A 404 -0.66 -3.32 -23.49
C GLU A 404 -0.25 -3.72 -24.91
N ARG A 405 -0.22 -5.04 -25.23
CA ARG A 405 0.04 -5.49 -26.59
C ARG A 405 -1.02 -5.04 -27.59
N LEU A 406 -2.29 -5.01 -27.18
CA LEU A 406 -3.40 -4.49 -27.98
C LEU A 406 -3.20 -3.00 -28.28
N LEU A 407 -2.86 -2.20 -27.27
CA LEU A 407 -2.55 -0.77 -27.43
C LEU A 407 -1.40 -0.55 -28.40
N ASP A 408 -0.31 -1.32 -28.29
CA ASP A 408 0.83 -1.23 -29.21
C ASP A 408 0.45 -1.56 -30.64
N THR A 409 -0.37 -2.61 -30.83
CA THR A 409 -0.87 -3.02 -32.16
C THR A 409 -1.77 -1.94 -32.77
N LEU A 410 -2.71 -1.38 -31.99
CA LEU A 410 -3.59 -0.31 -32.47
C LEU A 410 -2.79 0.94 -32.80
N ALA A 411 -1.87 1.36 -31.91
CA ALA A 411 -1.06 2.53 -32.11
C ALA A 411 -0.15 2.42 -33.34
N SER A 412 0.38 1.24 -33.63
CA SER A 412 1.18 0.99 -34.83
C SER A 412 0.39 1.09 -36.12
N CYS A 413 -0.91 0.71 -36.11
CA CYS A 413 -1.77 0.71 -37.30
C CYS A 413 -2.51 2.05 -37.52
N TYR A 414 -2.92 2.72 -36.44
CA TYR A 414 -3.82 3.88 -36.48
C TYR A 414 -3.29 5.11 -35.73
N GLY A 415 -2.11 5.03 -35.12
CA GLY A 415 -1.60 6.10 -34.27
C GLY A 415 -2.32 6.20 -32.93
N TYR A 416 -2.15 7.33 -32.24
CA TYR A 416 -2.77 7.62 -30.94
C TYR A 416 -3.94 8.62 -31.05
N ASP A 417 -4.39 8.94 -32.27
CA ASP A 417 -5.51 9.84 -32.51
C ASP A 417 -6.86 9.20 -32.10
N PRO A 418 -7.91 10.01 -31.91
CA PRO A 418 -9.23 9.52 -31.53
C PRO A 418 -9.68 8.33 -32.40
N LEU A 419 -10.23 7.29 -31.73
CA LEU A 419 -10.58 6.04 -32.36
C LEU A 419 -11.62 6.22 -33.49
N GLN A 420 -11.18 6.07 -34.72
CA GLN A 420 -12.03 6.02 -35.88
C GLN A 420 -12.81 4.69 -35.95
N PRO A 421 -13.94 4.60 -36.65
CA PRO A 421 -14.74 3.36 -36.78
C PRO A 421 -13.93 2.12 -37.17
N ALA A 422 -12.95 2.27 -38.07
CA ALA A 422 -12.06 1.19 -38.48
C ALA A 422 -11.17 0.70 -37.33
N ALA A 423 -10.60 1.60 -36.54
CA ALA A 423 -9.79 1.27 -35.38
C ALA A 423 -10.62 0.58 -34.29
N LEU A 424 -11.87 1.02 -34.05
CA LEU A 424 -12.78 0.37 -33.10
C LEU A 424 -13.16 -1.06 -33.55
N THR A 425 -13.41 -1.26 -34.87
CA THR A 425 -13.69 -2.60 -35.44
C THR A 425 -12.48 -3.52 -35.24
N TYR A 426 -11.29 -3.02 -35.48
CA TYR A 426 -10.05 -3.78 -35.30
C TYR A 426 -9.77 -4.05 -33.79
N ALA A 427 -9.99 -3.06 -32.91
CA ALA A 427 -9.88 -3.24 -31.48
C ALA A 427 -10.81 -4.34 -30.96
N ARG A 428 -12.07 -4.40 -31.47
CA ARG A 428 -13.02 -5.47 -31.13
C ARG A 428 -12.45 -6.84 -31.49
N ALA A 429 -11.93 -6.99 -32.73
CA ALA A 429 -11.35 -8.24 -33.18
C ALA A 429 -10.13 -8.67 -32.31
N LEU A 430 -9.29 -7.71 -31.90
CA LEU A 430 -8.17 -7.98 -31.01
C LEU A 430 -8.63 -8.41 -29.60
N LEU A 431 -9.68 -7.79 -29.06
CA LEU A 431 -10.29 -8.18 -27.79
C LEU A 431 -10.88 -9.60 -27.87
N ASP A 432 -11.60 -9.90 -28.94
CA ASP A 432 -12.16 -11.24 -29.18
C ASP A 432 -11.05 -12.31 -29.26
N ALA A 433 -9.97 -12.02 -29.99
CA ALA A 433 -8.81 -12.92 -30.10
C ALA A 433 -8.06 -13.10 -28.77
N ALA A 434 -8.07 -12.08 -27.90
CA ALA A 434 -7.47 -12.13 -26.58
C ALA A 434 -8.36 -12.79 -25.50
N GLY A 435 -9.63 -13.07 -25.84
CA GLY A 435 -10.62 -13.57 -24.86
C GLY A 435 -10.98 -12.54 -23.78
N LEU A 436 -10.97 -11.25 -24.13
CA LEU A 436 -11.28 -10.11 -23.27
C LEU A 436 -12.65 -9.52 -23.59
#